data_4171da8bfa1af155a271e6b6b49bdfeb
#
_entry.id   4171da8bfa1af155a271e6b6b49bdfeb
#
_cell.length_a   1.000
_cell.length_b   1.000
_cell.length_c   1.000
_cell.angle_alpha   90.00
_cell.angle_beta   90.00
_cell.angle_gamma   90.00
#
_symmetry.space_group_name_H-M   'P 1'
#
loop_
_entity.id
_entity.type
_entity.pdbx_description
1 polymer ?
#
loop_
_entity_poly.entity_id
_entity_poly.type
_entity_poly.pdbx_seq_one_letter_code
_entity_poly.pdbx_strand_id
1 'polypeptide(L)'
;MRSTIRSAAVAGLAALALSGVALAEDGASKTNEATPAGAAATPADSTAAPMPKPDDTNAERARSQPGNNAPFWRGVRESGQAPGFTTLPGAEQGVLIQPMVQYPGSRVTTAGEAWRQVRNRWIIPYGGSLVLIVALALALYYVAKGPLGGHEPNTGRVIERFTYFERAAHWSNAIAFCVLAISGLVMSFGKFLLLPLIGVTLFGWLTYALKTAHNFAGPLFAVSLVIVFLTFVRSNFPARGDLNWLRRGGGAFGGEEPPSHRFNAGEKIVFWVGVFVLGAFSVGSGLVLDKVLPGLDYLRTDMQVAHMIHGVSAMLIIAVFSLHIYLGTIGVKGAYQAMRTGYVDEGWAREHHRYWYEDIRDGRIPVERSAPAKRVQQPAA
;
A
#
# COMPACT_ATOMS: atom_id res chain seq x y z
N MET A 1 33.35 -15.27 14.00
CA MET A 1 33.16 -14.32 12.86
C MET A 1 31.70 -14.11 12.45
N ARG A 2 30.84 -15.12 12.37
CA ARG A 2 29.40 -14.91 12.03
C ARG A 2 28.59 -14.19 13.12
N SER A 3 28.91 -14.31 14.39
CA SER A 3 28.18 -13.64 15.49
C SER A 3 28.48 -12.14 15.60
N THR A 4 29.72 -11.73 15.33
CA THR A 4 30.16 -10.31 15.38
C THR A 4 29.58 -9.48 14.22
N ILE A 5 29.44 -10.07 13.04
CA ILE A 5 28.80 -9.41 11.88
C ILE A 5 27.29 -9.19 12.13
N ARG A 6 26.63 -10.16 12.78
CA ARG A 6 25.21 -10.03 13.15
C ARG A 6 24.95 -8.92 14.17
N SER A 7 25.82 -8.77 15.16
CA SER A 7 25.71 -7.72 16.19
C SER A 7 25.94 -6.31 15.62
N ALA A 8 26.89 -6.15 14.68
CA ALA A 8 27.16 -4.88 14.03
C ALA A 8 26.02 -4.43 13.09
N ALA A 9 25.41 -5.37 12.37
CA ALA A 9 24.27 -5.08 11.49
C ALA A 9 23.00 -4.64 12.27
N VAL A 10 22.75 -5.24 13.44
CA VAL A 10 21.64 -4.86 14.33
C VAL A 10 21.84 -3.45 14.91
N ALA A 11 23.07 -3.10 15.32
CA ALA A 11 23.38 -1.77 15.84
C ALA A 11 23.28 -0.67 14.75
N GLY A 12 23.71 -0.96 13.53
CA GLY A 12 23.63 -0.01 12.40
C GLY A 12 22.18 0.28 11.95
N LEU A 13 21.32 -0.72 11.94
CA LEU A 13 19.89 -0.56 11.59
C LEU A 13 19.11 0.17 12.69
N ALA A 14 19.43 -0.03 13.96
CA ALA A 14 18.81 0.69 15.07
C ALA A 14 19.18 2.19 15.06
N ALA A 15 20.41 2.53 14.69
CA ALA A 15 20.87 3.93 14.58
C ALA A 15 20.16 4.68 13.42
N LEU A 16 19.89 3.99 12.30
CA LEU A 16 19.13 4.57 11.18
C LEU A 16 17.64 4.79 11.51
N ALA A 17 17.05 3.95 12.35
CA ALA A 17 15.66 4.12 12.79
C ALA A 17 15.49 5.33 13.73
N LEU A 18 16.47 5.58 14.60
CA LEU A 18 16.46 6.72 15.53
C LEU A 18 16.71 8.07 14.82
N SER A 19 17.56 8.08 13.79
CA SER A 19 17.79 9.29 12.98
C SER A 19 16.60 9.67 12.08
N GLY A 20 15.79 8.69 11.65
CA GLY A 20 14.57 8.95 10.87
C GLY A 20 13.46 9.63 11.68
N VAL A 21 13.39 9.37 13.00
CA VAL A 21 12.43 10.01 13.90
C VAL A 21 12.83 11.46 14.19
N ALA A 22 14.11 11.75 14.33
CA ALA A 22 14.63 13.11 14.57
C ALA A 22 14.39 14.07 13.38
N LEU A 23 14.42 13.56 12.13
CA LEU A 23 14.12 14.36 10.93
C LEU A 23 12.63 14.71 10.76
N ALA A 24 11.73 14.05 11.50
CA ALA A 24 10.30 14.37 11.48
C ALA A 24 9.93 15.53 12.43
N GLU A 25 10.77 15.82 13.44
CA GLU A 25 10.51 16.91 14.39
C GLU A 25 10.99 18.27 13.91
N ASP A 26 12.06 18.37 13.14
CA ASP A 26 12.59 19.66 12.64
C ASP A 26 11.80 20.28 11.47
N GLY A 27 10.83 19.56 10.93
CA GLY A 27 9.87 20.08 9.92
C GLY A 27 8.67 20.84 10.51
N ALA A 28 8.50 20.88 11.82
CA ALA A 28 7.38 21.49 12.50
C ALA A 28 7.84 22.68 13.33
N SER A 29 7.94 23.82 12.74
CA SER A 29 7.63 25.12 13.32
C SER A 29 8.34 26.28 12.61
N LYS A 30 7.65 26.96 11.78
CA LYS A 30 7.52 28.43 11.87
C LYS A 30 6.04 28.71 11.76
N THR A 31 5.42 28.81 12.91
CA THR A 31 4.11 29.43 13.06
C THR A 31 4.25 30.88 12.61
N ASN A 32 3.69 31.19 11.45
CA ASN A 32 3.31 32.58 11.17
C ASN A 32 2.21 32.93 12.18
N GLU A 33 2.56 33.68 13.19
CA GLU A 33 1.58 34.39 14.01
C GLU A 33 0.71 35.21 13.07
N ALA A 34 -0.57 34.90 13.04
CA ALA A 34 -1.54 35.71 12.37
C ALA A 34 -1.68 37.04 13.12
N THR A 35 -1.22 38.10 12.53
CA THR A 35 -1.50 39.47 12.96
C THR A 35 -3.02 39.67 13.02
N PRO A 36 -3.59 40.22 14.10
CA PRO A 36 -5.01 40.43 14.18
C PRO A 36 -5.46 41.45 13.11
N ALA A 37 -6.48 41.06 12.36
CA ALA A 37 -7.14 41.93 11.40
C ALA A 37 -7.83 43.06 12.13
N GLY A 38 -7.30 44.26 12.02
CA GLY A 38 -7.90 45.45 12.61
C GLY A 38 -7.03 46.69 12.57
N ALA A 39 -6.57 47.08 11.36
CA ALA A 39 -6.12 48.43 11.08
C ALA A 39 -6.53 48.82 9.67
N ALA A 40 -7.31 49.86 9.54
CA ALA A 40 -7.69 50.45 8.26
C ALA A 40 -6.45 50.80 7.46
N ALA A 41 -6.34 50.26 6.24
CA ALA A 41 -5.25 50.54 5.32
C ALA A 41 -5.33 51.99 4.88
N THR A 42 -4.32 52.78 5.22
CA THR A 42 -3.99 54.05 4.54
C THR A 42 -3.65 53.76 3.09
N PRO A 43 -4.00 54.60 2.10
CA PRO A 43 -3.65 54.39 0.71
C PRO A 43 -2.12 54.41 0.58
N ALA A 44 -1.53 53.28 0.24
CA ALA A 44 -0.09 53.16 0.01
C ALA A 44 0.24 53.86 -1.33
N ASP A 45 1.24 54.73 -1.25
CA ASP A 45 1.92 55.40 -2.36
C ASP A 45 2.32 54.39 -3.44
N SER A 46 1.96 54.70 -4.70
CA SER A 46 2.09 53.84 -5.89
C SER A 46 3.51 53.81 -6.50
N THR A 47 4.53 53.69 -5.66
CA THR A 47 5.92 53.49 -6.11
C THR A 47 6.39 52.05 -5.94
N ALA A 48 5.49 51.08 -6.01
CA ALA A 48 5.90 49.70 -6.11
C ALA A 48 6.65 49.45 -7.40
N ALA A 49 7.91 49.01 -7.31
CA ALA A 49 8.70 48.59 -8.46
C ALA A 49 7.87 47.66 -9.38
N PRO A 50 7.96 47.78 -10.71
CA PRO A 50 7.21 46.95 -11.61
C PRO A 50 7.51 45.49 -11.29
N MET A 51 6.45 44.74 -10.96
CA MET A 51 6.58 43.30 -10.77
C MET A 51 7.27 42.70 -11.99
N PRO A 52 8.30 41.88 -11.83
CA PRO A 52 8.94 41.23 -12.96
C PRO A 52 7.86 40.55 -13.79
N LYS A 53 7.91 40.78 -15.12
CA LYS A 53 7.03 40.09 -16.06
C LYS A 53 7.04 38.60 -15.69
N PRO A 54 5.89 37.93 -15.69
CA PRO A 54 5.86 36.49 -15.48
C PRO A 54 6.66 35.84 -16.59
N ASP A 55 7.94 35.61 -16.30
CA ASP A 55 8.82 34.87 -17.17
C ASP A 55 8.19 33.55 -17.53
N ASP A 56 8.67 32.89 -18.55
CA ASP A 56 8.31 31.58 -19.08
C ASP A 56 8.28 30.42 -18.07
N THR A 57 8.14 30.74 -16.79
CA THR A 57 8.07 29.75 -15.70
C THR A 57 6.98 28.68 -15.90
N ASN A 58 5.94 29.02 -16.69
CA ASN A 58 4.91 28.04 -17.05
C ASN A 58 5.41 27.06 -18.11
N ALA A 59 6.13 27.54 -19.13
CA ALA A 59 6.73 26.69 -20.16
C ALA A 59 7.87 25.84 -19.57
N GLU A 60 8.70 26.44 -18.72
CA GLU A 60 9.76 25.71 -18.01
C GLU A 60 9.19 24.65 -17.06
N ARG A 61 8.15 24.98 -16.31
CA ARG A 61 7.46 24.01 -15.44
C ARG A 61 6.76 22.90 -16.22
N ALA A 62 6.18 23.19 -17.36
CA ALA A 62 5.60 22.17 -18.22
C ALA A 62 6.66 21.17 -18.72
N ARG A 63 7.88 21.65 -18.98
CA ARG A 63 9.01 20.80 -19.39
C ARG A 63 9.61 20.01 -18.24
N SER A 64 9.84 20.66 -17.09
CA SER A 64 10.52 20.06 -15.95
C SER A 64 9.60 19.26 -15.01
N GLN A 65 8.32 19.58 -15.00
CA GLN A 65 7.31 18.97 -14.12
C GLN A 65 6.04 18.63 -14.91
N PRO A 66 6.08 17.63 -15.79
CA PRO A 66 4.91 17.22 -16.57
C PRO A 66 3.78 16.80 -15.61
N GLY A 67 2.56 17.22 -15.93
CA GLY A 67 1.39 17.01 -15.07
C GLY A 67 1.23 18.01 -13.91
N ASN A 68 2.09 19.03 -13.84
CA ASN A 68 1.92 20.12 -12.88
C ASN A 68 0.80 21.07 -13.34
N ASN A 69 -0.26 21.20 -12.53
CA ASN A 69 -1.39 22.07 -12.82
C ASN A 69 -1.16 23.56 -12.43
N ALA A 70 0.04 23.95 -12.01
CA ALA A 70 0.32 25.34 -11.64
C ALA A 70 0.09 26.34 -12.78
N PRO A 71 0.40 26.04 -14.07
CA PRO A 71 0.04 26.91 -15.19
C PRO A 71 -1.47 27.18 -15.29
N PHE A 72 -2.28 26.16 -15.10
CA PHE A 72 -3.75 26.28 -15.09
C PHE A 72 -4.25 27.24 -13.98
N TRP A 73 -3.76 27.07 -12.76
CA TRP A 73 -4.13 27.92 -11.63
C TRP A 73 -3.65 29.36 -11.78
N ARG A 74 -2.53 29.59 -12.46
CA ARG A 74 -2.08 30.95 -12.80
C ARG A 74 -2.99 31.60 -13.83
N GLY A 75 -3.40 30.87 -14.89
CA GLY A 75 -4.36 31.36 -15.87
C GLY A 75 -5.69 31.76 -15.24
N VAL A 76 -6.18 31.03 -14.24
CA VAL A 76 -7.37 31.40 -13.46
C VAL A 76 -7.16 32.74 -12.75
N ARG A 77 -5.97 32.98 -12.19
CA ARG A 77 -5.62 34.27 -11.56
C ARG A 77 -5.50 35.40 -12.54
N GLU A 78 -4.91 35.13 -13.71
CA GLU A 78 -4.68 36.13 -14.77
C GLU A 78 -5.97 36.51 -15.54
N SER A 79 -7.01 35.65 -15.48
CA SER A 79 -8.28 35.89 -16.17
C SER A 79 -9.13 37.02 -15.56
N GLY A 80 -8.65 37.70 -14.50
CA GLY A 80 -9.34 38.78 -13.83
C GLY A 80 -10.49 38.32 -12.92
N GLN A 81 -10.65 37.02 -12.70
CA GLN A 81 -11.63 36.50 -11.72
C GLN A 81 -11.15 36.77 -10.30
N ALA A 82 -12.10 36.93 -9.39
CA ALA A 82 -11.81 37.20 -7.98
C ALA A 82 -10.93 36.09 -7.39
N PRO A 83 -9.98 36.42 -6.49
CA PRO A 83 -9.21 35.43 -5.78
C PRO A 83 -10.12 34.40 -5.12
N GLY A 84 -9.80 33.13 -5.28
CA GLY A 84 -10.60 32.04 -4.72
C GLY A 84 -11.70 31.50 -5.64
N PHE A 85 -11.79 31.96 -6.89
CA PHE A 85 -12.66 31.37 -7.89
C PHE A 85 -11.97 30.29 -8.74
N THR A 86 -12.77 29.39 -9.25
CA THR A 86 -12.33 28.33 -10.18
C THR A 86 -13.28 28.27 -11.39
N THR A 87 -12.74 27.92 -12.54
CA THR A 87 -13.50 27.61 -13.75
C THR A 87 -13.77 26.12 -13.93
N LEU A 88 -13.41 25.29 -12.95
CA LEU A 88 -13.70 23.86 -12.98
C LEU A 88 -15.23 23.64 -13.03
N PRO A 89 -15.68 22.64 -13.82
CA PRO A 89 -17.10 22.32 -13.94
C PRO A 89 -17.69 21.76 -12.65
N GLY A 90 -19.02 21.81 -12.54
CA GLY A 90 -19.76 21.23 -11.42
C GLY A 90 -19.74 22.10 -10.18
N ALA A 91 -19.86 21.47 -9.01
CA ALA A 91 -19.94 22.12 -7.71
C ALA A 91 -18.63 22.82 -7.29
N GLU A 92 -17.53 22.57 -7.98
CA GLU A 92 -16.24 23.24 -7.77
C GLU A 92 -16.14 24.57 -8.51
N GLN A 93 -17.07 24.85 -9.41
CA GLN A 93 -17.10 26.09 -10.17
C GLN A 93 -17.38 27.28 -9.25
N GLY A 94 -16.56 28.32 -9.36
CA GLY A 94 -16.73 29.60 -8.69
C GLY A 94 -15.91 29.70 -7.40
N VAL A 95 -16.22 29.02 -6.34
CA VAL A 95 -15.64 29.24 -5.01
C VAL A 95 -14.58 28.21 -4.64
N LEU A 96 -13.32 28.64 -4.46
CA LEU A 96 -12.22 27.82 -3.99
C LEU A 96 -12.18 27.70 -2.45
N ILE A 97 -12.79 28.65 -1.73
CA ILE A 97 -12.83 28.65 -0.27
C ILE A 97 -14.00 27.77 0.17
N GLN A 98 -13.69 26.73 0.91
CA GLN A 98 -14.68 25.82 1.48
C GLN A 98 -15.13 26.30 2.87
N PRO A 99 -16.30 25.83 3.33
CA PRO A 99 -16.76 26.12 4.70
C PRO A 99 -15.71 25.74 5.76
N MET A 100 -15.72 26.46 6.86
CA MET A 100 -14.85 26.18 7.99
C MET A 100 -15.17 24.82 8.60
N VAL A 101 -14.14 24.02 8.87
CA VAL A 101 -14.26 22.68 9.48
C VAL A 101 -13.39 22.59 10.71
N GLN A 102 -13.88 21.86 11.71
CA GLN A 102 -13.12 21.51 12.90
C GLN A 102 -12.61 20.07 12.81
N TYR A 103 -11.36 19.89 13.19
CA TYR A 103 -10.75 18.57 13.34
C TYR A 103 -10.34 18.33 14.78
N PRO A 104 -10.32 17.07 15.24
CA PRO A 104 -9.73 16.74 16.53
C PRO A 104 -8.29 17.24 16.60
N GLY A 105 -7.97 18.04 17.63
CA GLY A 105 -6.63 18.60 17.81
C GLY A 105 -6.26 19.77 16.90
N SER A 106 -7.17 20.28 16.06
CA SER A 106 -6.98 21.48 15.24
C SER A 106 -7.96 22.59 15.62
N ARG A 107 -7.56 23.83 15.30
CA ARG A 107 -8.49 24.98 15.34
C ARG A 107 -9.45 24.92 14.16
N VAL A 108 -10.43 25.81 14.14
CA VAL A 108 -11.33 25.98 12.99
C VAL A 108 -10.50 26.32 11.74
N THR A 109 -10.72 25.59 10.65
CA THR A 109 -10.01 25.75 9.40
C THR A 109 -10.92 25.46 8.20
N THR A 110 -10.51 25.81 7.00
CA THR A 110 -11.20 25.41 5.77
C THR A 110 -11.04 23.92 5.53
N ALA A 111 -11.99 23.28 4.82
CA ALA A 111 -11.92 21.86 4.51
C ALA A 111 -10.62 21.48 3.77
N GLY A 112 -10.17 22.33 2.84
CA GLY A 112 -8.92 22.11 2.10
C GLY A 112 -7.68 22.17 2.98
N GLU A 113 -7.63 23.13 3.90
CA GLU A 113 -6.52 23.23 4.85
C GLU A 113 -6.52 22.05 5.83
N ALA A 114 -7.69 21.67 6.33
CA ALA A 114 -7.83 20.53 7.20
C ALA A 114 -7.35 19.22 6.54
N TRP A 115 -7.74 18.99 5.27
CA TRP A 115 -7.24 17.86 4.49
C TRP A 115 -5.72 17.89 4.35
N ARG A 116 -5.12 19.07 4.06
CA ARG A 116 -3.67 19.24 3.95
C ARG A 116 -2.97 18.93 5.26
N GLN A 117 -3.51 19.37 6.39
CA GLN A 117 -2.96 19.06 7.71
C GLN A 117 -3.02 17.56 8.02
N VAL A 118 -4.17 16.92 7.83
CA VAL A 118 -4.33 15.47 8.03
C VAL A 118 -3.33 14.71 7.16
N ARG A 119 -3.25 15.03 5.86
CA ARG A 119 -2.31 14.37 4.96
C ARG A 119 -0.86 14.52 5.40
N ASN A 120 -0.43 15.75 5.67
CA ASN A 120 0.99 16.06 5.88
C ASN A 120 1.47 15.80 7.31
N ARG A 121 0.59 15.96 8.32
CA ARG A 121 0.95 15.77 9.72
C ARG A 121 0.65 14.38 10.28
N TRP A 122 -0.26 13.64 9.63
CA TRP A 122 -0.71 12.35 10.13
C TRP A 122 -0.43 11.23 9.15
N ILE A 123 -1.02 11.27 7.94
CA ILE A 123 -0.91 10.15 7.00
C ILE A 123 0.53 9.94 6.54
N ILE A 124 1.22 11.01 6.11
CA ILE A 124 2.60 10.90 5.61
C ILE A 124 3.57 10.45 6.71
N PRO A 125 3.70 11.11 7.87
CA PRO A 125 4.69 10.69 8.86
C PRO A 125 4.34 9.33 9.50
N TYR A 126 3.11 9.12 9.94
CA TYR A 126 2.74 7.86 10.60
C TYR A 126 2.66 6.69 9.63
N GLY A 127 2.12 6.90 8.41
CA GLY A 127 2.10 5.87 7.38
C GLY A 127 3.51 5.50 6.91
N GLY A 128 4.38 6.49 6.70
CA GLY A 128 5.78 6.25 6.37
C GLY A 128 6.53 5.52 7.49
N SER A 129 6.34 5.96 8.74
CA SER A 129 6.91 5.27 9.91
C SER A 129 6.44 3.83 10.01
N LEU A 130 5.13 3.56 9.79
CA LEU A 130 4.60 2.20 9.83
C LEU A 130 5.28 1.30 8.80
N VAL A 131 5.36 1.74 7.54
CA VAL A 131 6.01 0.95 6.47
C VAL A 131 7.48 0.71 6.78
N LEU A 132 8.19 1.73 7.27
CA LEU A 132 9.60 1.61 7.65
C LEU A 132 9.79 0.66 8.84
N ILE A 133 8.98 0.78 9.89
CA ILE A 133 9.05 -0.09 11.07
C ILE A 133 8.79 -1.55 10.67
N VAL A 134 7.78 -1.81 9.83
CA VAL A 134 7.51 -3.16 9.34
C VAL A 134 8.70 -3.70 8.55
N ALA A 135 9.26 -2.92 7.61
CA ALA A 135 10.41 -3.34 6.82
C ALA A 135 11.64 -3.65 7.70
N LEU A 136 11.93 -2.77 8.67
CA LEU A 136 13.02 -2.97 9.61
C LEU A 136 12.78 -4.18 10.54
N ALA A 137 11.57 -4.36 11.06
CA ALA A 137 11.22 -5.50 11.90
C ALA A 137 11.39 -6.82 11.15
N LEU A 138 10.94 -6.90 9.89
CA LEU A 138 11.14 -8.07 9.05
C LEU A 138 12.61 -8.35 8.76
N ALA A 139 13.39 -7.31 8.45
CA ALA A 139 14.84 -7.43 8.23
C ALA A 139 15.56 -7.90 9.50
N LEU A 140 15.26 -7.30 10.65
CA LEU A 140 15.82 -7.71 11.94
C LEU A 140 15.43 -9.14 12.30
N TYR A 141 14.17 -9.50 12.11
CA TYR A 141 13.70 -10.86 12.34
C TYR A 141 14.46 -11.87 11.48
N TYR A 142 14.61 -11.58 10.17
CA TYR A 142 15.37 -12.44 9.27
C TYR A 142 16.84 -12.59 9.68
N VAL A 143 17.50 -11.49 10.07
CA VAL A 143 18.90 -11.54 10.52
C VAL A 143 19.04 -12.31 11.84
N ALA A 144 18.08 -12.17 12.76
CA ALA A 144 18.13 -12.80 14.08
C ALA A 144 17.75 -14.30 14.05
N LYS A 145 16.71 -14.66 13.31
CA LYS A 145 16.12 -16.02 13.31
C LYS A 145 16.43 -16.80 12.03
N GLY A 146 16.65 -16.11 10.90
CA GLY A 146 16.69 -16.77 9.60
C GLY A 146 15.32 -17.16 9.09
N PRO A 147 15.24 -17.94 8.00
CA PRO A 147 13.98 -18.44 7.47
C PRO A 147 13.41 -19.55 8.38
N LEU A 148 12.09 -19.55 8.50
CA LEU A 148 11.32 -20.56 9.25
C LEU A 148 11.21 -21.87 8.47
N GLY A 149 11.05 -22.99 9.19
CA GLY A 149 10.81 -24.31 8.62
C GLY A 149 12.05 -25.00 8.03
N GLY A 150 11.81 -26.13 7.36
CA GLY A 150 12.84 -26.97 6.79
C GLY A 150 13.45 -27.94 7.81
N HIS A 151 12.68 -28.35 8.81
CA HIS A 151 13.05 -29.38 9.78
C HIS A 151 12.69 -30.77 9.27
N GLU A 152 11.64 -30.88 8.44
CA GLU A 152 11.26 -32.12 7.80
C GLU A 152 12.10 -32.39 6.54
N PRO A 153 12.57 -33.64 6.35
CA PRO A 153 13.33 -33.99 5.17
C PRO A 153 12.47 -33.94 3.90
N ASN A 154 13.06 -33.54 2.79
CA ASN A 154 12.43 -33.64 1.48
C ASN A 154 12.23 -35.11 1.12
N THR A 155 11.00 -35.47 0.79
CA THR A 155 10.63 -36.84 0.39
C THR A 155 10.76 -37.07 -1.12
N GLY A 156 10.83 -36.01 -1.91
CA GLY A 156 10.76 -36.03 -3.37
C GLY A 156 9.36 -36.27 -3.93
N ARG A 157 8.36 -36.54 -3.06
CA ARG A 157 6.96 -36.61 -3.45
C ARG A 157 6.34 -35.24 -3.36
N VAL A 158 5.63 -34.81 -4.43
CA VAL A 158 5.05 -33.50 -4.52
C VAL A 158 3.52 -33.55 -4.46
N ILE A 159 2.94 -32.53 -3.87
CA ILE A 159 1.50 -32.33 -3.71
C ILE A 159 1.13 -31.01 -4.38
N GLU A 160 0.06 -30.99 -5.17
CA GLU A 160 -0.45 -29.78 -5.78
C GLU A 160 -1.16 -28.91 -4.75
N ARG A 161 -0.50 -27.83 -4.30
CA ARG A 161 -1.10 -26.84 -3.40
C ARG A 161 -1.96 -25.84 -4.15
N PHE A 162 -1.49 -25.34 -5.30
CA PHE A 162 -2.16 -24.33 -6.09
C PHE A 162 -2.26 -24.74 -7.56
N THR A 163 -3.49 -24.73 -8.10
CA THR A 163 -3.74 -24.95 -9.51
C THR A 163 -3.18 -23.82 -10.37
N TYR A 164 -3.10 -24.03 -11.68
CA TYR A 164 -2.66 -22.99 -12.61
C TYR A 164 -3.52 -21.72 -12.53
N PHE A 165 -4.84 -21.87 -12.46
CA PHE A 165 -5.76 -20.72 -12.35
C PHE A 165 -5.57 -19.94 -11.05
N GLU A 166 -5.42 -20.62 -9.91
CA GLU A 166 -5.16 -19.99 -8.61
C GLU A 166 -3.86 -19.17 -8.63
N ARG A 167 -2.80 -19.70 -9.27
CA ARG A 167 -1.53 -19.00 -9.44
C ARG A 167 -1.64 -17.81 -10.39
N ALA A 168 -2.33 -17.96 -11.52
CA ALA A 168 -2.54 -16.88 -12.47
C ALA A 168 -3.32 -15.72 -11.83
N ALA A 169 -4.38 -16.01 -11.09
CA ALA A 169 -5.16 -15.02 -10.34
C ALA A 169 -4.27 -14.29 -9.31
N HIS A 170 -3.48 -15.05 -8.53
CA HIS A 170 -2.57 -14.48 -7.54
C HIS A 170 -1.51 -13.58 -8.18
N TRP A 171 -0.81 -14.04 -9.25
CA TRP A 171 0.26 -13.27 -9.86
C TRP A 171 -0.24 -12.03 -10.59
N SER A 172 -1.42 -12.08 -11.22
CA SER A 172 -2.05 -10.90 -11.81
C SER A 172 -2.31 -9.82 -10.77
N ASN A 173 -2.85 -10.21 -9.61
CA ASN A 173 -3.09 -9.30 -8.50
C ASN A 173 -1.79 -8.80 -7.86
N ALA A 174 -0.80 -9.69 -7.65
CA ALA A 174 0.48 -9.35 -7.05
C ALA A 174 1.27 -8.34 -7.89
N ILE A 175 1.31 -8.50 -9.22
CA ILE A 175 1.99 -7.58 -10.13
C ILE A 175 1.30 -6.21 -10.09
N ALA A 176 -0.03 -6.17 -10.19
CA ALA A 176 -0.79 -4.92 -10.09
C ALA A 176 -0.55 -4.23 -8.75
N PHE A 177 -0.58 -4.97 -7.63
CA PHE A 177 -0.26 -4.46 -6.30
C PHE A 177 1.16 -3.87 -6.23
N CYS A 178 2.17 -4.56 -6.74
CA CYS A 178 3.55 -4.06 -6.71
C CYS A 178 3.69 -2.73 -7.47
N VAL A 179 3.05 -2.61 -8.65
CA VAL A 179 3.03 -1.36 -9.41
C VAL A 179 2.38 -0.24 -8.60
N LEU A 180 1.21 -0.52 -7.97
CA LEU A 180 0.50 0.45 -7.15
C LEU A 180 1.28 0.85 -5.89
N ALA A 181 1.88 -0.11 -5.19
CA ALA A 181 2.64 0.15 -3.98
C ALA A 181 3.91 0.97 -4.27
N ILE A 182 4.69 0.59 -5.27
CA ILE A 182 5.92 1.31 -5.64
C ILE A 182 5.58 2.73 -6.11
N SER A 183 4.62 2.88 -7.02
CA SER A 183 4.22 4.19 -7.52
C SER A 183 3.63 5.07 -6.42
N GLY A 184 2.79 4.50 -5.55
CA GLY A 184 2.21 5.20 -4.40
C GLY A 184 3.26 5.69 -3.40
N LEU A 185 4.23 4.84 -3.06
CA LEU A 185 5.35 5.21 -2.17
C LEU A 185 6.22 6.31 -2.79
N VAL A 186 6.54 6.23 -4.08
CA VAL A 186 7.32 7.27 -4.76
C VAL A 186 6.55 8.58 -4.81
N MET A 187 5.25 8.57 -5.13
CA MET A 187 4.43 9.79 -5.13
C MET A 187 4.25 10.40 -3.73
N SER A 188 4.27 9.59 -2.69
CA SER A 188 4.09 10.05 -1.30
C SER A 188 5.40 10.56 -0.68
N PHE A 189 6.49 9.83 -0.86
CA PHE A 189 7.76 10.04 -0.14
C PHE A 189 8.91 10.44 -1.05
N GLY A 190 8.80 10.30 -2.37
CA GLY A 190 9.88 10.55 -3.31
C GLY A 190 10.44 11.97 -3.26
N LYS A 191 9.62 12.96 -2.90
CA LYS A 191 10.10 14.34 -2.71
C LYS A 191 11.14 14.47 -1.60
N PHE A 192 11.14 13.60 -0.61
CA PHE A 192 12.09 13.62 0.50
C PHE A 192 13.37 12.82 0.19
N LEU A 193 13.24 11.74 -0.59
CA LEU A 193 14.31 10.78 -0.85
C LEU A 193 14.90 10.90 -2.25
N LEU A 194 14.06 10.93 -3.28
CA LEU A 194 14.49 10.88 -4.67
C LEU A 194 14.74 12.27 -5.27
N LEU A 195 13.88 13.24 -4.98
CA LEU A 195 14.03 14.59 -5.51
C LEU A 195 15.41 15.22 -5.25
N PRO A 196 15.99 15.12 -4.03
CA PRO A 196 17.33 15.64 -3.78
C PRO A 196 18.44 14.93 -4.56
N LEU A 197 18.22 13.66 -4.93
CA LEU A 197 19.21 12.83 -5.61
C LEU A 197 19.18 13.01 -7.14
N ILE A 198 17.98 13.06 -7.74
CA ILE A 198 17.81 13.05 -9.20
C ILE A 198 17.38 14.39 -9.79
N GLY A 199 17.10 15.38 -8.94
CA GLY A 199 16.70 16.73 -9.36
C GLY A 199 15.26 16.84 -9.85
N VAL A 200 14.80 18.08 -10.02
CA VAL A 200 13.37 18.39 -10.26
C VAL A 200 12.85 17.86 -11.60
N THR A 201 13.68 17.93 -12.65
CA THR A 201 13.27 17.51 -14.01
C THR A 201 13.04 16.01 -14.08
N LEU A 202 14.03 15.22 -13.67
CA LEU A 202 13.93 13.76 -13.72
C LEU A 202 12.87 13.24 -12.74
N PHE A 203 12.78 13.82 -11.53
CA PHE A 203 11.74 13.48 -10.56
C PHE A 203 10.34 13.80 -11.10
N GLY A 204 10.18 14.93 -11.84
CA GLY A 204 8.93 15.30 -12.48
C GLY A 204 8.48 14.26 -13.51
N TRP A 205 9.37 13.84 -14.40
CA TRP A 205 9.08 12.77 -15.38
C TRP A 205 8.78 11.42 -14.73
N LEU A 206 9.57 11.06 -13.71
CA LEU A 206 9.36 9.81 -12.95
C LEU A 206 7.98 9.80 -12.30
N THR A 207 7.60 10.85 -11.60
CA THR A 207 6.29 10.92 -10.91
C THR A 207 5.13 10.94 -11.89
N TYR A 208 5.30 11.59 -13.06
CA TYR A 208 4.30 11.56 -14.13
C TYR A 208 4.10 10.14 -14.67
N ALA A 209 5.18 9.45 -15.01
CA ALA A 209 5.13 8.08 -15.50
C ALA A 209 4.51 7.12 -14.46
N LEU A 210 4.94 7.24 -13.19
CA LEU A 210 4.43 6.41 -12.12
C LEU A 210 2.97 6.70 -11.78
N LYS A 211 2.52 7.96 -11.84
CA LYS A 211 1.11 8.29 -11.70
C LYS A 211 0.28 7.65 -12.81
N THR A 212 0.75 7.73 -14.05
CA THR A 212 0.08 7.11 -15.20
C THR A 212 -0.01 5.58 -14.99
N ALA A 213 1.09 4.93 -14.63
CA ALA A 213 1.10 3.50 -14.33
C ALA A 213 0.16 3.15 -13.17
N HIS A 214 0.10 3.98 -12.11
CA HIS A 214 -0.80 3.81 -10.98
C HIS A 214 -2.27 3.82 -11.42
N ASN A 215 -2.66 4.79 -12.23
CA ASN A 215 -4.04 4.92 -12.70
C ASN A 215 -4.46 3.75 -13.60
N PHE A 216 -3.54 3.19 -14.41
CA PHE A 216 -3.81 1.98 -15.19
C PHE A 216 -3.85 0.71 -14.34
N ALA A 217 -2.94 0.60 -13.37
CA ALA A 217 -2.89 -0.57 -12.50
C ALA A 217 -4.08 -0.64 -11.52
N GLY A 218 -4.68 0.50 -11.17
CA GLY A 218 -5.81 0.57 -10.24
C GLY A 218 -7.02 -0.28 -10.67
N PRO A 219 -7.60 -0.05 -11.84
CA PRO A 219 -8.70 -0.89 -12.36
C PRO A 219 -8.30 -2.36 -12.56
N LEU A 220 -7.07 -2.63 -13.00
CA LEU A 220 -6.57 -4.01 -13.12
C LEU A 220 -6.50 -4.68 -11.75
N PHE A 221 -6.00 -3.97 -10.73
CA PHE A 221 -5.97 -4.47 -9.35
C PHE A 221 -7.39 -4.73 -8.83
N ALA A 222 -8.33 -3.84 -9.10
CA ALA A 222 -9.73 -4.01 -8.70
C ALA A 222 -10.33 -5.30 -9.24
N VAL A 223 -10.19 -5.56 -10.54
CA VAL A 223 -10.70 -6.79 -11.18
C VAL A 223 -9.97 -8.02 -10.64
N SER A 224 -8.64 -7.99 -10.59
CA SER A 224 -7.85 -9.13 -10.11
C SER A 224 -8.09 -9.42 -8.63
N LEU A 225 -8.35 -8.40 -7.79
CA LEU A 225 -8.68 -8.55 -6.38
C LEU A 225 -10.00 -9.32 -6.19
N VAL A 226 -11.04 -8.99 -7.01
CA VAL A 226 -12.30 -9.72 -7.00
C VAL A 226 -12.08 -11.18 -7.41
N ILE A 227 -11.28 -11.43 -8.45
CA ILE A 227 -10.96 -12.79 -8.88
C ILE A 227 -10.24 -13.57 -7.77
N VAL A 228 -9.23 -12.97 -7.12
CA VAL A 228 -8.52 -13.58 -5.98
C VAL A 228 -9.48 -13.85 -4.83
N PHE A 229 -10.33 -12.89 -4.49
CA PHE A 229 -11.33 -13.08 -3.43
C PHE A 229 -12.23 -14.28 -3.72
N LEU A 230 -12.86 -14.32 -4.90
CA LEU A 230 -13.77 -15.41 -5.28
C LEU A 230 -13.05 -16.77 -5.36
N THR A 231 -11.80 -16.77 -5.82
CA THR A 231 -10.99 -17.99 -5.95
C THR A 231 -10.67 -18.61 -4.58
N PHE A 232 -10.35 -17.78 -3.58
CA PHE A 232 -9.82 -18.29 -2.32
C PHE A 232 -10.77 -18.18 -1.12
N VAL A 233 -11.92 -17.51 -1.23
CA VAL A 233 -12.83 -17.24 -0.11
C VAL A 233 -13.25 -18.53 0.63
N ARG A 234 -13.59 -19.60 -0.13
CA ARG A 234 -14.04 -20.86 0.46
C ARG A 234 -12.99 -21.55 1.33
N SER A 235 -11.70 -21.38 0.98
CA SER A 235 -10.59 -21.99 1.71
C SER A 235 -10.11 -21.13 2.90
N ASN A 236 -10.58 -19.90 3.02
CA ASN A 236 -10.14 -18.95 4.04
C ASN A 236 -11.16 -18.71 5.16
N PHE A 237 -12.24 -19.49 5.25
CA PHE A 237 -13.11 -19.46 6.42
C PHE A 237 -12.39 -19.97 7.66
N PRO A 238 -12.73 -19.45 8.85
CA PRO A 238 -12.19 -19.95 10.11
C PRO A 238 -12.38 -21.46 10.24
N ALA A 239 -11.35 -22.15 10.72
CA ALA A 239 -11.34 -23.60 10.84
C ALA A 239 -10.71 -24.04 12.16
N ARG A 240 -10.84 -25.34 12.45
CA ARG A 240 -10.21 -25.96 13.63
C ARG A 240 -8.70 -25.73 13.60
N GLY A 241 -8.14 -25.32 14.74
CA GLY A 241 -6.71 -25.07 14.89
C GLY A 241 -6.29 -23.61 14.71
N ASP A 242 -7.08 -22.76 14.02
CA ASP A 242 -6.69 -21.36 13.74
C ASP A 242 -6.40 -20.56 15.03
N LEU A 243 -7.25 -20.70 16.07
CA LEU A 243 -7.03 -20.00 17.34
C LEU A 243 -5.76 -20.46 18.05
N ASN A 244 -5.47 -21.77 18.01
CA ASN A 244 -4.25 -22.31 18.58
C ASN A 244 -3.02 -21.83 17.81
N TRP A 245 -3.12 -21.77 16.47
CA TRP A 245 -2.08 -21.25 15.61
C TRP A 245 -1.76 -19.78 15.95
N LEU A 246 -2.78 -18.94 16.12
CA LEU A 246 -2.62 -17.53 16.49
C LEU A 246 -1.99 -17.38 17.88
N ARG A 247 -2.45 -18.15 18.89
CA ARG A 247 -1.90 -18.10 20.26
C ARG A 247 -0.42 -18.46 20.31
N ARG A 248 0.05 -19.32 19.42
CA ARG A 248 1.46 -19.72 19.32
C ARG A 248 2.24 -18.89 18.29
N GLY A 249 1.62 -17.90 17.66
CA GLY A 249 2.24 -17.06 16.63
C GLY A 249 2.80 -17.86 15.44
N GLY A 250 2.16 -18.98 15.07
CA GLY A 250 2.60 -19.83 13.96
C GLY A 250 3.99 -20.44 14.12
N GLY A 251 4.50 -20.58 15.36
CA GLY A 251 5.87 -21.05 15.60
C GLY A 251 6.97 -20.00 15.41
N ALA A 252 6.64 -18.78 15.02
CA ALA A 252 7.60 -17.73 14.73
C ALA A 252 8.49 -17.32 15.93
N PHE A 253 7.99 -17.50 17.15
CA PHE A 253 8.75 -17.19 18.37
C PHE A 253 9.55 -18.38 18.93
N GLY A 254 9.48 -19.52 18.30
CA GLY A 254 10.14 -20.77 18.65
C GLY A 254 9.15 -21.91 18.86
N GLY A 255 9.58 -23.15 18.62
CA GLY A 255 8.76 -24.35 18.68
C GLY A 255 8.25 -24.80 17.29
N GLU A 256 7.52 -25.90 17.30
CA GLU A 256 6.88 -26.44 16.10
C GLU A 256 5.71 -25.56 15.66
N GLU A 257 5.50 -25.43 14.34
CA GLU A 257 4.33 -24.76 13.80
C GLU A 257 3.06 -25.56 14.18
N PRO A 258 2.03 -24.88 14.74
CA PRO A 258 0.80 -25.57 15.07
C PRO A 258 0.08 -26.10 13.83
N PRO A 259 -0.59 -27.26 13.90
CA PRO A 259 -1.30 -27.85 12.77
C PRO A 259 -2.31 -26.91 12.15
N SER A 260 -2.32 -26.83 10.83
CA SER A 260 -3.24 -26.01 10.06
C SER A 260 -3.76 -26.77 8.83
N HIS A 261 -4.88 -26.26 8.26
CA HIS A 261 -5.37 -26.72 6.96
C HIS A 261 -4.57 -26.11 5.82
N ARG A 262 -5.10 -26.15 4.59
CA ARG A 262 -4.44 -25.63 3.38
C ARG A 262 -3.94 -24.19 3.54
N PHE A 263 -4.69 -23.37 4.29
CA PHE A 263 -4.29 -22.03 4.71
C PHE A 263 -4.23 -22.00 6.24
N ASN A 264 -3.13 -21.49 6.78
CA ASN A 264 -2.99 -21.24 8.20
C ASN A 264 -3.69 -19.95 8.62
N ALA A 265 -3.82 -19.71 9.93
CA ALA A 265 -4.55 -18.56 10.44
C ALA A 265 -3.92 -17.22 10.05
N GLY A 266 -2.59 -17.15 9.89
CA GLY A 266 -1.89 -15.96 9.39
C GLY A 266 -2.25 -15.64 7.95
N GLU A 267 -2.27 -16.64 7.07
CA GLU A 267 -2.70 -16.49 5.68
C GLU A 267 -4.17 -16.06 5.58
N LYS A 268 -5.04 -16.58 6.47
CA LYS A 268 -6.45 -16.16 6.55
C LYS A 268 -6.62 -14.71 7.02
N ILE A 269 -5.79 -14.23 7.95
CA ILE A 269 -5.77 -12.81 8.33
C ILE A 269 -5.36 -11.95 7.15
N VAL A 270 -4.32 -12.33 6.40
CA VAL A 270 -3.92 -11.60 5.18
C VAL A 270 -5.06 -11.56 4.17
N PHE A 271 -5.80 -12.66 4.01
CA PHE A 271 -6.96 -12.71 3.12
C PHE A 271 -8.10 -11.78 3.59
N TRP A 272 -8.57 -11.91 4.82
CA TRP A 272 -9.72 -11.14 5.29
C TRP A 272 -9.39 -9.66 5.55
N VAL A 273 -8.24 -9.38 6.15
CA VAL A 273 -7.85 -8.00 6.44
C VAL A 273 -7.22 -7.35 5.20
N GLY A 274 -6.25 -8.01 4.55
CA GLY A 274 -5.52 -7.44 3.41
C GLY A 274 -6.37 -7.41 2.14
N VAL A 275 -6.86 -8.57 1.68
CA VAL A 275 -7.59 -8.66 0.40
C VAL A 275 -8.99 -8.07 0.54
N PHE A 276 -9.77 -8.50 1.55
CA PHE A 276 -11.18 -8.09 1.65
C PHE A 276 -11.31 -6.67 2.21
N VAL A 277 -10.90 -6.41 3.46
CA VAL A 277 -11.18 -5.12 4.10
C VAL A 277 -10.33 -4.00 3.49
N LEU A 278 -9.01 -4.10 3.59
CA LEU A 278 -8.11 -3.03 3.12
C LEU A 278 -8.12 -2.92 1.59
N GLY A 279 -8.24 -4.06 0.89
CA GLY A 279 -8.41 -4.09 -0.56
C GLY A 279 -9.66 -3.35 -1.02
N ALA A 280 -10.81 -3.60 -0.38
CA ALA A 280 -12.07 -2.92 -0.71
C ALA A 280 -11.97 -1.40 -0.48
N PHE A 281 -11.39 -0.95 0.65
CA PHE A 281 -11.21 0.47 0.92
C PHE A 281 -10.22 1.12 -0.05
N SER A 282 -9.08 0.48 -0.34
CA SER A 282 -8.08 1.01 -1.27
C SER A 282 -8.61 1.08 -2.70
N VAL A 283 -9.30 0.04 -3.16
CA VAL A 283 -9.91 0.00 -4.51
C VAL A 283 -11.05 1.00 -4.60
N GLY A 284 -12.02 0.98 -3.68
CA GLY A 284 -13.17 1.87 -3.71
C GLY A 284 -12.75 3.34 -3.74
N SER A 285 -11.88 3.74 -2.82
CA SER A 285 -11.36 5.12 -2.79
C SER A 285 -10.48 5.45 -4.00
N GLY A 286 -9.68 4.49 -4.49
CA GLY A 286 -8.84 4.65 -5.67
C GLY A 286 -9.64 4.89 -6.95
N LEU A 287 -10.71 4.15 -7.16
CA LEU A 287 -11.61 4.34 -8.32
C LEU A 287 -12.32 5.70 -8.28
N VAL A 288 -12.67 6.20 -7.08
CA VAL A 288 -13.17 7.57 -6.93
C VAL A 288 -12.10 8.59 -7.33
N LEU A 289 -10.85 8.43 -6.86
CA LEU A 289 -9.75 9.34 -7.17
C LEU A 289 -9.36 9.33 -8.64
N ASP A 290 -9.47 8.18 -9.30
CA ASP A 290 -9.20 8.02 -10.73
C ASP A 290 -10.38 8.47 -11.62
N LYS A 291 -11.51 8.83 -11.03
CA LYS A 291 -12.71 9.34 -11.70
C LYS A 291 -13.32 8.37 -12.71
N VAL A 292 -13.25 7.08 -12.44
CA VAL A 292 -13.75 6.03 -13.35
C VAL A 292 -15.15 5.53 -13.01
N LEU A 293 -15.73 5.97 -11.88
CA LEU A 293 -17.08 5.54 -11.47
C LEU A 293 -18.15 6.42 -12.14
N PRO A 294 -19.04 5.87 -12.95
CA PRO A 294 -20.11 6.66 -13.57
C PRO A 294 -21.12 7.15 -12.53
N GLY A 295 -21.70 8.33 -12.77
CA GLY A 295 -22.76 8.88 -11.93
C GLY A 295 -22.33 9.56 -10.64
N LEU A 296 -21.01 9.74 -10.42
CA LEU A 296 -20.49 10.57 -9.32
C LEU A 296 -20.16 11.98 -9.81
N ASP A 297 -20.54 12.98 -9.03
CA ASP A 297 -20.24 14.40 -9.33
C ASP A 297 -18.79 14.79 -9.03
N TYR A 298 -18.03 13.93 -8.34
CA TYR A 298 -16.63 14.14 -7.97
C TYR A 298 -16.39 15.47 -7.24
N LEU A 299 -17.26 15.77 -6.28
CA LEU A 299 -17.14 16.98 -5.48
C LEU A 299 -15.78 17.02 -4.76
N ARG A 300 -15.25 18.21 -4.56
CA ARG A 300 -13.96 18.42 -3.91
C ARG A 300 -13.88 17.77 -2.53
N THR A 301 -14.94 17.89 -1.73
CA THR A 301 -15.06 17.22 -0.43
C THR A 301 -14.94 15.71 -0.53
N ASP A 302 -15.64 15.10 -1.49
CA ASP A 302 -15.65 13.66 -1.67
C ASP A 302 -14.28 13.15 -2.12
N MET A 303 -13.63 13.88 -3.02
CA MET A 303 -12.24 13.61 -3.45
C MET A 303 -11.25 13.70 -2.29
N GLN A 304 -11.43 14.66 -1.36
CA GLN A 304 -10.58 14.77 -0.18
C GLN A 304 -10.80 13.62 0.80
N VAL A 305 -12.04 13.22 1.04
CA VAL A 305 -12.38 12.04 1.86
C VAL A 305 -11.81 10.78 1.24
N ALA A 306 -12.05 10.57 -0.06
CA ALA A 306 -11.48 9.43 -0.79
C ALA A 306 -9.96 9.38 -0.69
N HIS A 307 -9.28 10.53 -0.79
CA HIS A 307 -7.82 10.60 -0.65
C HIS A 307 -7.35 10.22 0.77
N MET A 308 -8.06 10.60 1.82
CA MET A 308 -7.72 10.20 3.19
C MET A 308 -7.91 8.70 3.39
N ILE A 309 -9.03 8.14 2.95
CA ILE A 309 -9.31 6.71 3.01
C ILE A 309 -8.23 5.94 2.22
N HIS A 310 -7.94 6.39 1.00
CA HIS A 310 -6.93 5.76 0.14
C HIS A 310 -5.55 5.78 0.78
N GLY A 311 -5.12 6.92 1.30
CA GLY A 311 -3.80 7.06 1.93
C GLY A 311 -3.64 6.16 3.16
N VAL A 312 -4.65 6.09 4.04
CA VAL A 312 -4.62 5.24 5.23
C VAL A 312 -4.65 3.75 4.83
N SER A 313 -5.63 3.35 4.01
CA SER A 313 -5.74 1.95 3.58
C SER A 313 -4.53 1.48 2.78
N ALA A 314 -3.93 2.34 1.94
CA ALA A 314 -2.73 2.03 1.18
C ALA A 314 -1.52 1.75 2.10
N MET A 315 -1.28 2.57 3.13
CA MET A 315 -0.17 2.33 4.07
C MET A 315 -0.38 1.03 4.86
N LEU A 316 -1.61 0.76 5.29
CA LEU A 316 -1.94 -0.47 6.01
C LEU A 316 -1.81 -1.71 5.12
N ILE A 317 -2.31 -1.68 3.89
CA ILE A 317 -2.23 -2.84 2.99
C ILE A 317 -0.78 -3.10 2.55
N ILE A 318 0.03 -2.05 2.35
CA ILE A 318 1.47 -2.20 2.09
C ILE A 318 2.16 -2.89 3.28
N ALA A 319 1.85 -2.50 4.52
CA ALA A 319 2.40 -3.13 5.71
C ALA A 319 2.01 -4.62 5.81
N VAL A 320 0.73 -4.96 5.63
CA VAL A 320 0.23 -6.34 5.65
C VAL A 320 0.86 -7.18 4.53
N PHE A 321 0.89 -6.65 3.31
CA PHE A 321 1.44 -7.40 2.18
C PHE A 321 2.97 -7.46 2.19
N SER A 322 3.67 -6.52 2.84
CA SER A 322 5.11 -6.66 3.09
C SER A 322 5.42 -7.90 3.93
N LEU A 323 4.63 -8.15 4.98
CA LEU A 323 4.74 -9.38 5.77
C LEU A 323 4.42 -10.62 4.92
N HIS A 324 3.33 -10.57 4.14
CA HIS A 324 2.95 -11.67 3.24
C HIS A 324 4.04 -11.99 2.21
N ILE A 325 4.58 -10.97 1.54
CA ILE A 325 5.67 -11.13 0.56
C ILE A 325 6.91 -11.71 1.25
N TYR A 326 7.27 -11.20 2.42
CA TYR A 326 8.41 -11.71 3.19
C TYR A 326 8.24 -13.21 3.50
N LEU A 327 7.12 -13.62 4.10
CA LEU A 327 6.86 -15.01 4.45
C LEU A 327 6.74 -15.91 3.21
N GLY A 328 6.08 -15.44 2.16
CA GLY A 328 5.89 -16.18 0.91
C GLY A 328 7.14 -16.29 0.04
N THR A 329 8.22 -15.54 0.33
CA THR A 329 9.46 -15.57 -0.47
C THR A 329 10.65 -16.10 0.31
N ILE A 330 11.17 -15.34 1.26
CA ILE A 330 12.40 -15.63 2.01
C ILE A 330 12.18 -16.02 3.46
N GLY A 331 11.01 -15.70 4.03
CA GLY A 331 10.72 -15.89 5.45
C GLY A 331 10.40 -17.33 5.81
N VAL A 332 9.82 -18.13 4.90
CA VAL A 332 9.54 -19.56 5.10
C VAL A 332 10.21 -20.36 3.99
N LYS A 333 11.04 -21.34 4.36
CA LYS A 333 11.72 -22.21 3.40
C LYS A 333 10.69 -22.98 2.56
N GLY A 334 10.85 -22.93 1.23
CA GLY A 334 10.00 -23.66 0.29
C GLY A 334 8.63 -23.00 -0.02
N ALA A 335 8.19 -21.98 0.72
CA ALA A 335 6.89 -21.33 0.49
C ALA A 335 6.75 -20.77 -0.93
N TYR A 336 7.77 -20.11 -1.45
CA TYR A 336 7.79 -19.55 -2.81
C TYR A 336 7.50 -20.59 -3.89
N GLN A 337 7.98 -21.84 -3.69
CA GLN A 337 7.81 -22.93 -4.64
C GLN A 337 6.32 -23.21 -4.92
N ALA A 338 5.47 -23.11 -3.90
CA ALA A 338 4.03 -23.31 -4.03
C ALA A 338 3.41 -22.37 -5.09
N MET A 339 3.74 -21.07 -5.05
CA MET A 339 3.22 -20.10 -6.03
C MET A 339 3.99 -20.10 -7.36
N ARG A 340 5.26 -20.51 -7.36
CA ARG A 340 6.04 -20.61 -8.58
C ARG A 340 5.62 -21.79 -9.45
N THR A 341 5.49 -22.98 -8.87
CA THR A 341 5.23 -24.23 -9.63
C THR A 341 3.83 -24.79 -9.43
N GLY A 342 3.18 -24.46 -8.33
CA GLY A 342 1.90 -25.03 -7.88
C GLY A 342 2.09 -26.17 -6.88
N TYR A 343 3.31 -26.70 -6.75
CA TYR A 343 3.60 -27.91 -6.00
C TYR A 343 4.49 -27.63 -4.78
N VAL A 344 4.30 -28.43 -3.73
CA VAL A 344 5.16 -28.47 -2.54
C VAL A 344 5.58 -29.90 -2.25
N ASP A 345 6.72 -30.07 -1.60
CA ASP A 345 7.15 -31.39 -1.11
C ASP A 345 6.21 -31.90 0.01
N GLU A 346 6.03 -33.20 0.10
CA GLU A 346 5.20 -33.83 1.14
C GLU A 346 5.69 -33.50 2.56
N GLY A 347 7.03 -33.49 2.77
CA GLY A 347 7.63 -33.06 4.04
C GLY A 347 7.26 -31.64 4.39
N TRP A 348 7.31 -30.73 3.43
CA TRP A 348 6.88 -29.34 3.60
C TRP A 348 5.39 -29.23 4.00
N ALA A 349 4.52 -29.99 3.31
CA ALA A 349 3.07 -30.00 3.62
C ALA A 349 2.81 -30.53 5.03
N ARG A 350 3.54 -31.56 5.48
CA ARG A 350 3.44 -32.12 6.81
C ARG A 350 3.91 -31.15 7.89
N GLU A 351 4.98 -30.39 7.64
CA GLU A 351 5.53 -29.42 8.58
C GLU A 351 4.61 -28.21 8.75
N HIS A 352 4.14 -27.61 7.63
CA HIS A 352 3.45 -26.32 7.64
C HIS A 352 1.92 -26.41 7.62
N HIS A 353 1.35 -27.53 7.09
CA HIS A 353 -0.08 -27.69 6.88
C HIS A 353 -0.56 -29.10 7.22
N ARG A 354 -0.31 -29.51 8.44
CA ARG A 354 -0.47 -30.91 8.89
C ARG A 354 -1.88 -31.45 8.68
N TYR A 355 -2.93 -30.70 9.00
CA TYR A 355 -4.33 -31.16 8.76
C TYR A 355 -4.63 -31.33 7.28
N TRP A 356 -4.15 -30.43 6.43
CA TRP A 356 -4.28 -30.57 4.99
C TRP A 356 -3.52 -31.78 4.45
N TYR A 357 -2.31 -32.04 4.96
CA TYR A 357 -1.53 -33.23 4.61
C TYR A 357 -2.25 -34.52 5.02
N GLU A 358 -2.83 -34.58 6.24
CA GLU A 358 -3.60 -35.72 6.72
C GLU A 358 -4.85 -35.97 5.87
N ASP A 359 -5.55 -34.92 5.43
CA ASP A 359 -6.70 -35.03 4.51
C ASP A 359 -6.31 -35.67 3.16
N ILE A 360 -5.09 -35.36 2.67
CA ILE A 360 -4.57 -35.94 1.43
C ILE A 360 -4.14 -37.39 1.63
N ARG A 361 -3.41 -37.65 2.69
CA ARG A 361 -2.94 -39.04 3.04
C ARG A 361 -4.12 -39.99 3.21
N ASP A 362 -5.18 -39.54 3.83
CA ASP A 362 -6.40 -40.31 4.08
C ASP A 362 -7.35 -40.35 2.87
N GLY A 363 -6.97 -39.78 1.74
CA GLY A 363 -7.74 -39.79 0.49
C GLY A 363 -8.96 -38.89 0.46
N ARG A 364 -9.13 -37.99 1.44
CA ARG A 364 -10.25 -37.02 1.49
C ARG A 364 -10.06 -35.89 0.47
N ILE A 365 -8.81 -35.56 0.15
CA ILE A 365 -8.43 -34.56 -0.85
C ILE A 365 -7.45 -35.20 -1.83
N PRO A 366 -7.57 -34.97 -3.15
CA PRO A 366 -6.64 -35.52 -4.13
C PRO A 366 -5.25 -34.88 -4.00
N VAL A 367 -4.20 -35.65 -4.26
CA VAL A 367 -2.81 -35.18 -4.32
C VAL A 367 -2.64 -34.14 -5.42
N GLU A 368 -3.31 -34.36 -6.54
CA GLU A 368 -3.34 -33.48 -7.71
C GLU A 368 -4.76 -32.97 -7.94
N ARG A 369 -4.99 -31.70 -7.66
CA ARG A 369 -6.32 -31.06 -7.71
C ARG A 369 -6.75 -30.70 -9.13
N SER A 370 -5.80 -30.49 -10.03
CA SER A 370 -6.01 -30.21 -11.45
C SER A 370 -6.19 -31.48 -12.30
N ALA A 371 -5.96 -32.67 -11.73
CA ALA A 371 -6.21 -33.91 -12.44
C ALA A 371 -7.69 -34.06 -12.77
N PRO A 372 -8.04 -34.52 -14.00
CA PRO A 372 -9.43 -34.80 -14.35
C PRO A 372 -9.98 -35.85 -13.37
N ALA A 373 -11.19 -35.60 -12.85
CA ALA A 373 -11.87 -36.57 -11.98
C ALA A 373 -11.88 -37.94 -12.69
N LYS A 374 -11.28 -38.96 -12.06
CA LYS A 374 -11.37 -40.32 -12.56
C LYS A 374 -12.85 -40.65 -12.71
N ARG A 375 -13.30 -40.87 -13.96
CA ARG A 375 -14.66 -41.43 -14.17
C ARG A 375 -14.72 -42.72 -13.34
N VAL A 376 -15.58 -42.73 -12.32
CA VAL A 376 -15.96 -43.97 -11.67
C VAL A 376 -16.55 -44.84 -12.76
N GLN A 377 -15.79 -45.84 -13.24
CA GLN A 377 -16.38 -46.87 -14.10
C GLN A 377 -17.47 -47.55 -13.27
N GLN A 378 -18.73 -47.29 -13.61
CA GLN A 378 -19.81 -48.09 -13.09
C GLN A 378 -19.50 -49.54 -13.52
N PRO A 379 -19.52 -50.51 -12.58
CA PRO A 379 -19.41 -51.89 -12.98
C PRO A 379 -20.54 -52.18 -13.97
N ALA A 380 -20.15 -52.77 -15.10
CA ALA A 380 -21.11 -53.23 -16.09
C ALA A 380 -22.11 -54.17 -15.40
N ALA A 381 -23.39 -53.87 -15.53
CA ALA A 381 -24.50 -54.68 -15.01
C ALA A 381 -24.60 -56.02 -15.75
#